data_84885ed0a4eccb938f6c16a3fa20fdbd
#
_entry.id   84885ed0a4eccb938f6c16a3fa20fdbd
#
_cell.length_a   1.000
_cell.length_b   1.000
_cell.length_c   1.000
_cell.angle_alpha   90.00
_cell.angle_beta   90.00
_cell.angle_gamma   90.00
#
_symmetry.space_group_name_H-M   'P 1'
#
loop_
_entity.id
_entity.type
_entity.pdbx_description
1 polymer ?
#
loop_
_entity_poly.entity_id
_entity_poly.type
_entity_poly.pdbx_seq_one_letter_code
_entity_poly.pdbx_strand_id
1 'polypeptide(L)'
;LRDRYILSPKTHRVTRKNIKKLLIQQKKQATSKKEIAKIQSNIVAVEDAHPRQPRCIYFGEEIQIDASIHPWFANIKTALHAAIDDSTGQVLAAYFDKQETLNGYYNIFYQILTKYGIPYLFKADKRTVFEYNRKGTTLDEDNTFTQFAYACSQLGTSIETSSTPEFKPRIERLF
;
A
#
# COMPACT_ATOMS: atom_id res chain seq x y z
N LEU A 1 23.92 -11.45 8.66
CA LEU A 1 23.10 -10.41 8.01
C LEU A 1 23.91 -9.65 6.94
N ARG A 2 25.19 -9.33 7.17
CA ARG A 2 26.07 -8.71 6.16
C ARG A 2 26.22 -9.56 4.90
N ASP A 3 26.33 -10.87 5.05
CA ASP A 3 26.53 -11.82 3.95
C ASP A 3 25.29 -11.97 3.03
N ARG A 4 24.14 -11.44 3.45
CA ARG A 4 22.88 -11.40 2.66
C ARG A 4 22.53 -10.00 2.16
N TYR A 5 23.45 -9.03 2.22
CA TYR A 5 23.22 -7.64 1.82
C TYR A 5 22.05 -6.95 2.55
N ILE A 6 21.63 -7.44 3.70
CA ILE A 6 20.57 -6.84 4.50
C ILE A 6 21.16 -5.71 5.34
N LEU A 7 20.92 -4.48 4.93
CA LEU A 7 21.42 -3.29 5.62
C LEU A 7 20.42 -2.82 6.68
N SER A 8 20.93 -2.32 7.81
CA SER A 8 20.09 -1.65 8.79
C SER A 8 19.46 -0.37 8.17
N PRO A 9 18.30 0.12 8.65
CA PRO A 9 17.68 1.34 8.14
C PRO A 9 18.61 2.57 8.16
N LYS A 10 19.46 2.68 9.20
CA LYS A 10 20.45 3.76 9.29
C LYS A 10 21.53 3.63 8.22
N THR A 11 22.11 2.44 8.08
CA THR A 11 23.11 2.14 7.05
C THR A 11 22.55 2.32 5.66
N HIS A 12 21.31 1.89 5.42
CA HIS A 12 20.61 2.07 4.15
C HIS A 12 20.44 3.54 3.77
N ARG A 13 20.09 4.41 4.72
CA ARG A 13 19.95 5.86 4.51
C ARG A 13 21.29 6.51 4.13
N VAL A 14 22.38 6.13 4.81
CA VAL A 14 23.73 6.61 4.50
C VAL A 14 24.19 6.12 3.12
N THR A 15 23.93 4.85 2.81
CA THR A 15 24.28 4.25 1.51
C THR A 15 23.55 4.96 0.36
N ARG A 16 22.24 5.24 0.49
CA ARG A 16 21.48 6.02 -0.50
C ARG A 16 22.08 7.40 -0.74
N LYS A 17 22.40 8.13 0.32
CA LYS A 17 23.02 9.45 0.24
C LYS A 17 24.35 9.40 -0.51
N ASN A 18 25.15 8.37 -0.29
CA ASN A 18 26.41 8.15 -0.97
C ASN A 18 26.22 7.77 -2.44
N ILE A 19 25.29 6.86 -2.74
CA ILE A 19 24.95 6.49 -4.12
C ILE A 19 24.48 7.73 -4.91
N LYS A 20 23.60 8.53 -4.35
CA LYS A 20 23.14 9.77 -4.99
C LYS A 20 24.29 10.72 -5.28
N LYS A 21 25.23 10.92 -4.33
CA LYS A 21 26.44 11.74 -4.57
C LYS A 21 27.29 11.23 -5.72
N LEU A 22 27.51 9.91 -5.78
CA LEU A 22 28.26 9.26 -6.85
C LEU A 22 27.58 9.43 -8.21
N LEU A 23 26.26 9.21 -8.29
CA LEU A 23 25.48 9.40 -9.52
C LEU A 23 25.52 10.85 -10.01
N ILE A 24 25.45 11.82 -9.10
CA ILE A 24 25.59 13.25 -9.46
C ILE A 24 26.99 13.56 -10.00
N GLN A 25 28.04 12.97 -9.43
CA GLN A 25 29.41 13.12 -9.95
C GLN A 25 29.55 12.49 -11.32
N GLN A 26 29.05 11.27 -11.52
CA GLN A 26 29.06 10.59 -12.83
C GLN A 26 28.28 11.40 -13.87
N LYS A 27 27.13 11.99 -13.51
CA LYS A 27 26.37 12.86 -14.42
C LYS A 27 27.18 14.08 -14.91
N LYS A 28 28.01 14.67 -14.03
CA LYS A 28 28.88 15.80 -14.40
C LYS A 28 30.01 15.40 -15.37
N GLN A 29 30.44 14.15 -15.36
CA GLN A 29 31.53 13.63 -16.21
C GLN A 29 31.00 13.01 -17.50
N ALA A 30 29.70 12.65 -17.56
CA ALA A 30 29.11 12.03 -18.72
C ALA A 30 28.97 13.03 -19.89
N THR A 31 29.41 12.62 -21.08
CA THR A 31 29.39 13.42 -22.33
C THR A 31 28.25 13.03 -23.25
N SER A 32 27.72 11.80 -23.13
CA SER A 32 26.64 11.28 -23.97
C SER A 32 25.28 11.62 -23.42
N LYS A 33 24.37 12.17 -24.25
CA LYS A 33 22.96 12.44 -23.89
C LYS A 33 22.24 11.19 -23.38
N LYS A 34 22.50 10.00 -23.97
CA LYS A 34 21.89 8.72 -23.58
C LYS A 34 22.36 8.28 -22.20
N GLU A 35 23.65 8.47 -21.92
CA GLU A 35 24.23 8.16 -20.61
C GLU A 35 23.71 9.10 -19.51
N ILE A 36 23.63 10.40 -19.79
CA ILE A 36 23.08 11.40 -18.89
C ILE A 36 21.62 11.07 -18.54
N ALA A 37 20.79 10.67 -19.54
CA ALA A 37 19.40 10.27 -19.31
C ALA A 37 19.29 9.01 -18.42
N LYS A 38 20.16 8.01 -18.63
CA LYS A 38 20.21 6.81 -17.79
C LYS A 38 20.64 7.12 -16.36
N ILE A 39 21.65 7.97 -16.18
CA ILE A 39 22.07 8.39 -14.83
C ILE A 39 20.97 9.21 -14.15
N GLN A 40 20.27 10.07 -14.89
CA GLN A 40 19.16 10.83 -14.35
C GLN A 40 18.01 9.94 -13.88
N SER A 41 17.63 8.90 -14.64
CA SER A 41 16.62 7.94 -14.21
C SER A 41 17.02 7.19 -12.94
N ASN A 42 18.31 6.84 -12.81
CA ASN A 42 18.82 6.20 -11.59
C ASN A 42 18.83 7.15 -10.39
N ILE A 43 19.05 8.45 -10.57
CA ILE A 43 18.97 9.45 -9.50
C ILE A 43 17.51 9.55 -9.01
N VAL A 44 16.54 9.63 -9.94
CA VAL A 44 15.10 9.66 -9.62
C VAL A 44 14.72 8.40 -8.85
N ALA A 45 15.11 7.21 -9.31
CA ALA A 45 14.82 5.95 -8.61
C ALA A 45 15.38 5.90 -7.17
N VAL A 46 16.52 6.54 -6.91
CA VAL A 46 17.11 6.65 -5.56
C VAL A 46 16.35 7.68 -4.70
N GLU A 47 15.78 8.73 -5.31
CA GLU A 47 14.99 9.75 -4.63
C GLU A 47 13.58 9.27 -4.31
N ASP A 48 12.94 8.53 -5.22
CA ASP A 48 11.57 8.02 -5.10
C ASP A 48 11.42 6.88 -4.07
N ALA A 49 12.53 6.43 -3.50
CA ALA A 49 12.45 5.52 -2.36
C ALA A 49 11.89 6.24 -1.14
N HIS A 50 10.59 6.17 -0.99
CA HIS A 50 9.83 6.87 0.04
C HIS A 50 10.31 6.55 1.46
N PRO A 51 10.46 7.57 2.35
CA PRO A 51 10.73 7.32 3.75
C PRO A 51 9.53 6.57 4.36
N ARG A 52 9.80 5.67 5.31
CA ARG A 52 8.74 5.03 6.09
C ARG A 52 7.86 6.13 6.69
N GLN A 53 6.57 6.06 6.43
CA GLN A 53 5.61 6.93 7.11
C GLN A 53 5.62 6.63 8.61
N PRO A 54 5.50 7.67 9.46
CA PRO A 54 5.30 7.45 10.90
C PRO A 54 4.00 6.65 11.10
N ARG A 55 3.94 5.89 12.18
CA ARG A 55 2.74 5.16 12.58
C ARG A 55 1.68 6.11 13.09
N CYS A 56 0.42 5.78 12.86
CA CYS A 56 -0.69 6.44 13.50
C CYS A 56 -0.59 6.29 15.02
N ILE A 57 -1.08 7.30 15.75
CA ILE A 57 -1.01 7.32 17.21
C ILE A 57 -2.19 6.59 17.81
N TYR A 58 -3.38 6.74 17.20
CA TYR A 58 -4.61 6.24 17.77
C TYR A 58 -5.06 4.93 17.09
N PHE A 59 -5.61 4.03 17.89
CA PHE A 59 -6.28 2.82 17.41
C PHE A 59 -7.49 3.18 16.53
N GLY A 60 -7.63 2.52 15.36
CA GLY A 60 -8.72 2.77 14.43
C GLY A 60 -8.58 4.04 13.57
N GLU A 61 -7.50 4.80 13.73
CA GLU A 61 -7.20 5.97 12.91
C GLU A 61 -6.89 5.57 11.46
N GLU A 62 -6.09 4.54 11.27
CA GLU A 62 -5.75 3.98 9.97
C GLU A 62 -5.80 2.46 10.01
N ILE A 63 -6.62 1.87 9.15
CA ILE A 63 -6.71 0.43 8.98
C ILE A 63 -6.26 0.07 7.57
N GLN A 64 -5.23 -0.76 7.46
CA GLN A 64 -4.75 -1.28 6.19
C GLN A 64 -5.54 -2.54 5.83
N ILE A 65 -6.11 -2.58 4.62
CA ILE A 65 -6.89 -3.72 4.11
C ILE A 65 -6.27 -4.26 2.83
N ASP A 66 -6.28 -5.57 2.69
CA ASP A 66 -5.79 -6.26 1.51
C ASP A 66 -6.32 -7.69 1.40
N ALA A 67 -6.12 -8.32 0.24
CA ALA A 67 -6.42 -9.72 0.04
C ALA A 67 -5.21 -10.45 -0.57
N SER A 68 -4.85 -11.58 0.03
CA SER A 68 -3.77 -12.45 -0.43
C SER A 68 -4.34 -13.75 -0.99
N ILE A 69 -4.05 -14.04 -2.27
CA ILE A 69 -4.45 -15.27 -2.93
C ILE A 69 -3.29 -16.26 -2.83
N HIS A 70 -3.50 -17.30 -2.04
CA HIS A 70 -2.51 -18.34 -1.81
C HIS A 70 -3.19 -19.70 -1.60
N PRO A 71 -2.50 -20.85 -1.78
CA PRO A 71 -3.02 -22.17 -1.38
C PRO A 71 -3.00 -22.32 0.15
N TRP A 72 -3.90 -21.59 0.83
CA TRP A 72 -4.02 -21.58 2.29
C TRP A 72 -4.47 -22.95 2.84
N PHE A 73 -5.22 -23.71 2.05
CA PHE A 73 -5.73 -25.01 2.44
C PHE A 73 -5.23 -26.08 1.45
N ALA A 74 -4.09 -26.67 1.76
CA ALA A 74 -3.38 -27.64 0.90
C ALA A 74 -3.18 -27.07 -0.51
N ASN A 75 -3.79 -27.67 -1.54
CA ASN A 75 -3.64 -27.25 -2.95
C ASN A 75 -4.76 -26.30 -3.43
N ILE A 76 -5.65 -25.87 -2.54
CA ILE A 76 -6.79 -25.03 -2.90
C ILE A 76 -6.40 -23.57 -2.76
N LYS A 77 -6.35 -22.84 -3.88
CA LYS A 77 -6.16 -21.39 -3.88
C LYS A 77 -7.42 -20.71 -3.34
N THR A 78 -7.24 -19.93 -2.30
CA THR A 78 -8.28 -19.09 -1.68
C THR A 78 -7.74 -17.69 -1.43
N ALA A 79 -8.62 -16.71 -1.34
CA ALA A 79 -8.25 -15.34 -0.97
C ALA A 79 -8.50 -15.14 0.53
N LEU A 80 -7.47 -14.74 1.25
CA LEU A 80 -7.58 -14.24 2.61
C LEU A 80 -7.71 -12.73 2.56
N HIS A 81 -8.90 -12.21 2.85
CA HIS A 81 -9.11 -10.79 3.10
C HIS A 81 -8.74 -10.50 4.55
N ALA A 82 -7.93 -9.49 4.79
CA ALA A 82 -7.50 -9.13 6.13
C ALA A 82 -7.50 -7.61 6.34
N ALA A 83 -7.62 -7.23 7.60
CA ALA A 83 -7.53 -5.84 8.06
C ALA A 83 -6.62 -5.75 9.27
N ILE A 84 -5.69 -4.79 9.27
CA ILE A 84 -4.71 -4.57 10.33
C ILE A 84 -4.68 -3.10 10.73
N ASP A 85 -4.71 -2.83 12.02
CA ASP A 85 -4.57 -1.48 12.55
C ASP A 85 -3.12 -0.98 12.44
N ASP A 86 -2.92 0.24 11.90
CA ASP A 86 -1.57 0.78 11.70
C ASP A 86 -0.89 1.14 13.02
N SER A 87 -1.60 1.65 14.00
CA SER A 87 -1.01 2.06 15.27
C SER A 87 -0.47 0.87 16.05
N THR A 88 -1.29 -0.13 16.30
CA THR A 88 -0.97 -1.28 17.16
C THR A 88 -0.35 -2.46 16.41
N GLY A 89 -0.70 -2.63 15.11
CA GLY A 89 -0.40 -3.82 14.33
C GLY A 89 -1.28 -5.03 14.66
N GLN A 90 -2.40 -4.80 15.33
CA GLN A 90 -3.37 -5.84 15.61
C GLN A 90 -4.17 -6.18 14.34
N VAL A 91 -4.31 -7.47 14.06
CA VAL A 91 -5.25 -7.95 13.03
C VAL A 91 -6.65 -7.81 13.58
N LEU A 92 -7.47 -6.98 12.95
CA LEU A 92 -8.83 -6.65 13.39
C LEU A 92 -9.87 -7.60 12.82
N ALA A 93 -9.67 -8.02 11.57
CA ALA A 93 -10.60 -8.88 10.84
C ALA A 93 -9.86 -9.75 9.85
N ALA A 94 -10.42 -10.93 9.58
CA ALA A 94 -9.98 -11.85 8.55
C ALA A 94 -11.15 -12.65 8.00
N TYR A 95 -11.15 -12.89 6.68
CA TYR A 95 -12.18 -13.65 5.99
C TYR A 95 -11.62 -14.38 4.78
N PHE A 96 -11.89 -15.69 4.68
CA PHE A 96 -11.52 -16.47 3.51
C PHE A 96 -12.66 -16.53 2.49
N ASP A 97 -12.32 -16.32 1.22
CA ASP A 97 -13.24 -16.50 0.10
C ASP A 97 -12.53 -17.29 -1.03
N LYS A 98 -13.28 -17.80 -2.00
CA LYS A 98 -12.73 -18.52 -3.15
C LYS A 98 -11.78 -17.67 -3.99
N GLN A 99 -12.05 -16.38 -4.06
CA GLN A 99 -11.26 -15.36 -4.76
C GLN A 99 -11.39 -14.02 -4.06
N GLU A 100 -10.64 -13.02 -4.48
CA GLU A 100 -10.82 -11.67 -4.00
C GLU A 100 -12.15 -11.09 -4.47
N THR A 101 -13.03 -10.74 -3.53
CA THR A 101 -14.39 -10.29 -3.79
C THR A 101 -14.77 -9.07 -2.97
N LEU A 102 -15.74 -8.30 -3.47
CA LEU A 102 -16.38 -7.23 -2.71
C LEU A 102 -17.02 -7.77 -1.41
N ASN A 103 -17.63 -8.96 -1.48
CA ASN A 103 -18.22 -9.62 -0.33
C ASN A 103 -17.18 -9.91 0.77
N GLY A 104 -15.96 -10.32 0.39
CA GLY A 104 -14.86 -10.52 1.34
C GLY A 104 -14.50 -9.22 2.08
N TYR A 105 -14.45 -8.10 1.36
CA TYR A 105 -14.20 -6.78 1.97
C TYR A 105 -15.36 -6.32 2.86
N TYR A 106 -16.62 -6.58 2.50
CA TYR A 106 -17.75 -6.29 3.36
C TYR A 106 -17.74 -7.14 4.64
N ASN A 107 -17.33 -8.41 4.56
CA ASN A 107 -17.22 -9.27 5.74
C ASN A 107 -16.16 -8.76 6.72
N ILE A 108 -14.96 -8.35 6.27
CA ILE A 108 -13.96 -7.78 7.17
C ILE A 108 -14.43 -6.43 7.74
N PHE A 109 -15.10 -5.60 6.93
CA PHE A 109 -15.65 -4.33 7.42
C PHE A 109 -16.73 -4.55 8.48
N TYR A 110 -17.64 -5.49 8.25
CA TYR A 110 -18.67 -5.86 9.24
C TYR A 110 -18.07 -6.35 10.56
N GLN A 111 -17.02 -7.18 10.51
CA GLN A 111 -16.30 -7.63 11.71
C GLN A 111 -15.69 -6.44 12.48
N ILE A 112 -15.12 -5.46 11.78
CA ILE A 112 -14.56 -4.26 12.40
C ILE A 112 -15.65 -3.44 13.05
N LEU A 113 -16.74 -3.13 12.32
CA LEU A 113 -17.85 -2.32 12.82
C LEU A 113 -18.48 -2.91 14.07
N THR A 114 -18.71 -4.22 14.08
CA THR A 114 -19.39 -4.89 15.19
C THR A 114 -18.52 -5.04 16.42
N LYS A 115 -17.21 -5.15 16.26
CA LYS A 115 -16.29 -5.44 17.37
C LYS A 115 -15.54 -4.20 17.87
N TYR A 116 -15.20 -3.27 17.00
CA TYR A 116 -14.33 -2.15 17.33
C TYR A 116 -14.99 -0.78 17.07
N GLY A 117 -16.02 -0.73 16.23
CA GLY A 117 -16.68 0.50 15.83
C GLY A 117 -16.26 0.99 14.46
N ILE A 118 -16.57 2.26 14.16
CA ILE A 118 -16.34 2.87 12.86
C ILE A 118 -14.88 3.34 12.75
N PRO A 119 -14.08 2.83 11.79
CA PRO A 119 -12.72 3.30 11.55
C PRO A 119 -12.73 4.67 10.87
N TYR A 120 -11.68 5.46 11.10
CA TYR A 120 -11.56 6.76 10.46
C TYR A 120 -11.13 6.65 9.00
N LEU A 121 -10.09 5.82 8.70
CA LEU A 121 -9.51 5.69 7.38
C LEU A 121 -9.17 4.24 7.04
N PHE A 122 -9.57 3.81 5.82
CA PHE A 122 -9.02 2.61 5.20
C PHE A 122 -7.92 2.95 4.19
N LYS A 123 -6.81 2.21 4.23
CA LYS A 123 -5.79 2.19 3.18
C LYS A 123 -5.82 0.89 2.41
N ALA A 124 -5.95 0.99 1.09
CA ALA A 124 -6.05 -0.14 0.16
C ALA A 124 -5.17 0.07 -1.07
N ASP A 125 -4.92 -0.99 -1.84
CA ASP A 125 -4.32 -0.86 -3.17
C ASP A 125 -5.29 -0.23 -4.16
N LYS A 126 -4.72 0.37 -5.22
CA LYS A 126 -5.52 0.81 -6.38
C LYS A 126 -6.13 -0.39 -7.09
N ARG A 127 -7.35 -0.74 -6.71
CA ARG A 127 -8.13 -1.81 -7.32
C ARG A 127 -9.53 -1.32 -7.67
N THR A 128 -10.14 -1.96 -8.66
CA THR A 128 -11.50 -1.62 -9.13
C THR A 128 -12.58 -1.73 -8.06
N VAL A 129 -12.31 -2.47 -6.98
CA VAL A 129 -13.21 -2.56 -5.82
C VAL A 129 -13.26 -1.24 -5.03
N PHE A 130 -12.14 -0.50 -5.00
CA PHE A 130 -12.01 0.72 -4.20
C PHE A 130 -12.01 1.99 -5.03
N GLU A 131 -11.57 1.91 -6.29
CA GLU A 131 -11.44 3.06 -7.18
C GLU A 131 -12.01 2.72 -8.56
N TYR A 132 -12.89 3.58 -9.07
CA TYR A 132 -13.48 3.39 -10.39
C TYR A 132 -12.68 4.16 -11.44
N ASN A 133 -11.86 3.44 -12.22
CA ASN A 133 -11.08 3.99 -13.33
C ASN A 133 -11.76 3.67 -14.67
N ARG A 134 -12.65 4.53 -15.15
CA ARG A 134 -13.19 4.45 -16.51
C ARG A 134 -12.29 5.25 -17.46
N LYS A 135 -11.50 4.57 -18.28
CA LYS A 135 -10.76 5.22 -19.36
C LYS A 135 -11.76 5.84 -20.35
N GLY A 136 -11.76 7.18 -20.48
CA GLY A 136 -12.39 7.87 -21.60
C GLY A 136 -13.73 8.59 -21.34
N THR A 137 -14.13 8.84 -20.10
CA THR A 137 -15.28 9.71 -19.82
C THR A 137 -14.84 10.94 -19.03
N THR A 138 -14.96 12.11 -19.65
CA THR A 138 -15.06 13.42 -18.98
C THR A 138 -16.43 13.49 -18.31
N LEU A 139 -16.63 12.77 -17.22
CA LEU A 139 -17.82 12.92 -16.38
C LEU A 139 -17.34 13.57 -15.08
N ASP A 140 -18.15 14.51 -14.60
CA ASP A 140 -17.95 15.24 -13.37
C ASP A 140 -17.38 14.34 -12.28
N GLU A 141 -16.24 14.74 -11.73
CA GLU A 141 -15.43 13.97 -10.80
C GLU A 141 -16.16 13.59 -9.50
N ASP A 142 -17.37 14.10 -9.29
CA ASP A 142 -18.06 14.06 -8.00
C ASP A 142 -18.96 12.85 -7.74
N ASN A 143 -19.14 11.89 -8.68
CA ASN A 143 -20.21 10.89 -8.51
C ASN A 143 -19.88 9.43 -8.83
N THR A 144 -18.64 9.02 -8.92
CA THR A 144 -18.34 7.62 -9.24
C THR A 144 -17.69 6.87 -8.06
N PHE A 145 -18.42 6.78 -6.96
CA PHE A 145 -18.04 5.91 -5.88
C PHE A 145 -18.21 4.43 -6.25
N THR A 146 -17.22 3.60 -5.93
CA THR A 146 -17.45 2.16 -5.91
C THR A 146 -18.45 1.83 -4.80
N GLN A 147 -19.12 0.67 -4.89
CA GLN A 147 -20.08 0.25 -3.86
C GLN A 147 -19.45 0.22 -2.46
N PHE A 148 -18.18 -0.19 -2.35
CA PHE A 148 -17.47 -0.22 -1.08
C PHE A 148 -17.18 1.20 -0.57
N ALA A 149 -16.69 2.09 -1.44
CA ALA A 149 -16.42 3.48 -1.08
C ALA A 149 -17.71 4.21 -0.67
N TYR A 150 -18.83 3.93 -1.34
CA TYR A 150 -20.13 4.47 -0.96
C TYR A 150 -20.55 4.00 0.45
N ALA A 151 -20.44 2.70 0.73
CA ALA A 151 -20.77 2.17 2.06
C ALA A 151 -19.89 2.79 3.17
N CYS A 152 -18.62 2.99 2.91
CA CYS A 152 -17.70 3.67 3.85
C CYS A 152 -18.11 5.13 4.06
N SER A 153 -18.42 5.87 2.99
CA SER A 153 -18.81 7.28 3.08
C SER A 153 -20.10 7.49 3.89
N GLN A 154 -21.07 6.57 3.76
CA GLN A 154 -22.31 6.61 4.55
C GLN A 154 -22.06 6.47 6.06
N LEU A 155 -20.95 5.84 6.45
CA LEU A 155 -20.54 5.67 7.85
C LEU A 155 -19.50 6.70 8.30
N GLY A 156 -19.10 7.63 7.43
CA GLY A 156 -18.07 8.62 7.73
C GLY A 156 -16.65 8.08 7.71
N THR A 157 -16.42 6.90 7.12
CA THR A 157 -15.09 6.32 6.92
C THR A 157 -14.50 6.76 5.58
N SER A 158 -13.27 7.26 5.59
CA SER A 158 -12.53 7.61 4.37
C SER A 158 -11.81 6.39 3.78
N ILE A 159 -11.53 6.43 2.49
CA ILE A 159 -10.68 5.44 1.80
C ILE A 159 -9.59 6.17 1.04
N GLU A 160 -8.35 5.76 1.27
CA GLU A 160 -7.20 6.16 0.45
C GLU A 160 -6.65 4.95 -0.29
N THR A 161 -6.33 5.15 -1.58
CA THR A 161 -5.74 4.10 -2.43
C THR A 161 -4.40 4.54 -2.97
N SER A 162 -3.45 3.62 -3.03
CA SER A 162 -2.15 3.86 -3.64
C SER A 162 -1.57 2.59 -4.26
N SER A 163 -0.76 2.76 -5.30
CA SER A 163 0.03 1.68 -5.90
C SER A 163 1.46 1.59 -5.36
N THR A 164 1.82 2.45 -4.39
CA THR A 164 3.17 2.45 -3.83
C THR A 164 3.35 1.35 -2.77
N PRO A 165 4.40 0.54 -2.85
CA PRO A 165 4.62 -0.58 -1.90
C PRO A 165 4.68 -0.14 -0.43
N GLU A 166 5.17 1.08 -0.14
CA GLU A 166 5.29 1.56 1.23
C GLU A 166 3.97 2.07 1.84
N PHE A 167 2.88 2.05 1.07
CA PHE A 167 1.59 2.60 1.49
C PHE A 167 0.89 1.76 2.56
N LYS A 168 1.05 0.42 2.50
CA LYS A 168 0.42 -0.56 3.41
C LYS A 168 1.44 -1.49 4.06
N PRO A 169 2.47 -1.02 4.75
CA PRO A 169 3.61 -1.85 5.14
C PRO A 169 3.30 -2.87 6.23
N ARG A 170 2.18 -2.76 6.95
CA ARG A 170 1.81 -3.73 7.96
C ARG A 170 1.11 -4.94 7.37
N ILE A 171 0.13 -4.70 6.49
CA ILE A 171 -0.62 -5.80 5.90
C ILE A 171 0.24 -6.60 4.91
N GLU A 172 1.15 -5.95 4.18
CA GLU A 172 2.12 -6.64 3.31
C GLU A 172 3.07 -7.57 4.07
N ARG A 173 3.31 -7.33 5.35
CA ARG A 173 4.12 -8.20 6.21
C ARG A 173 3.30 -9.28 6.91
N LEU A 174 1.98 -9.18 6.89
CA LEU A 174 1.09 -10.19 7.42
C LEU A 174 1.03 -11.41 6.49
N PHE A 175 1.07 -11.18 5.20
CA PHE A 175 1.06 -12.19 4.16
C PHE A 175 2.48 -12.66 3.81
#